data_787fb46bc4bf3a29ec4959a580e1ade0
#
_entry.id   787fb46bc4bf3a29ec4959a580e1ade0
#
_cell.length_a   1.000
_cell.length_b   1.000
_cell.length_c   1.000
_cell.angle_alpha   90.00
_cell.angle_beta   90.00
_cell.angle_gamma   90.00
#
_symmetry.space_group_name_H-M   'P 1'
#
loop_
_entity.id
_entity.type
_entity.pdbx_description
1 polymer ?
#
loop_
_entity_poly.entity_id
_entity_poly.type
_entity_poly.pdbx_seq_one_letter_code
_entity_poly.pdbx_strand_id
1 'polypeptide(L)'
;MNENNQNINPYSNYPQGEQQETPVYEEQPHRRKGLGIYWNIILFIFTFFSTTLAGVAWLNKDPYNLDNFQLGLTYSILIIFILSCHEFGHYFAAKIHKVKVTLPFFIPFPFLFLNPFGTMGAVIRMKSPSRTKKALFDIGIAGPIAGFIASLGVLIWGMTHLPPFEHIYSIHPEYESTGVPLSGFSFGPTLLYWGLSKLLTSSPGVFLPPMNEMYHYPFLCVGWFGLLITALNLLPVGQLDGGHITYALLGNKHKFIARVFFGLTLAMGLLGLMQILLFEFAGIEFLGNYGLLNWLIWAILMFFVIRIEHPPIYDPEPLDLKRKFWGVFALFMFVTSFTPVPFTGF
;
A
#
# COMPACT_ATOMS: atom_id res chain seq x y z
N MET A 1 -87.70 11.15 -5.80
CA MET A 1 -86.71 10.37 -5.01
C MET A 1 -85.48 10.28 -5.85
N ASN A 2 -84.52 11.18 -5.59
CA ASN A 2 -83.24 11.24 -6.28
C ASN A 2 -82.17 10.72 -5.32
N GLU A 3 -81.59 9.61 -5.61
CA GLU A 3 -80.39 9.16 -4.93
C GLU A 3 -79.17 9.51 -5.78
N ASN A 4 -78.38 10.52 -5.33
CA ASN A 4 -77.10 10.88 -5.86
C ASN A 4 -76.07 9.94 -5.27
N ASN A 5 -75.60 8.94 -6.03
CA ASN A 5 -74.41 8.17 -5.71
C ASN A 5 -73.18 8.99 -6.14
N GLN A 6 -72.55 9.69 -5.16
CA GLN A 6 -71.20 10.25 -5.35
C GLN A 6 -70.20 9.17 -5.15
N ASN A 7 -69.52 8.71 -6.23
CA ASN A 7 -68.30 7.88 -6.19
C ASN A 7 -67.13 8.67 -5.63
N ILE A 8 -66.87 8.52 -4.35
CA ILE A 8 -65.69 9.09 -3.69
C ILE A 8 -64.51 8.16 -4.03
N ASN A 9 -63.61 8.65 -4.90
CA ASN A 9 -62.33 8.00 -5.20
C ASN A 9 -61.40 8.15 -3.98
N PRO A 10 -61.02 7.08 -3.24
CA PRO A 10 -60.23 7.18 -2.03
C PRO A 10 -58.72 7.52 -2.27
N TYR A 11 -58.32 7.74 -3.53
CA TYR A 11 -56.89 8.00 -3.87
C TYR A 11 -56.62 9.46 -4.26
N SER A 12 -57.55 10.41 -4.06
CA SER A 12 -57.35 11.80 -4.46
C SER A 12 -56.53 12.68 -3.52
N ASN A 13 -56.05 12.16 -2.39
CA ASN A 13 -55.32 12.92 -1.36
C ASN A 13 -53.88 12.48 -1.16
N TYR A 14 -53.20 11.95 -2.18
CA TYR A 14 -51.74 11.90 -2.12
C TYR A 14 -51.19 13.26 -2.55
N PRO A 15 -50.37 13.93 -1.72
CA PRO A 15 -49.65 15.12 -2.16
C PRO A 15 -48.82 14.72 -3.37
N GLN A 16 -49.02 15.39 -4.49
CA GLN A 16 -48.15 15.26 -5.66
C GLN A 16 -46.74 15.54 -5.19
N GLY A 17 -45.88 14.49 -5.26
CA GLY A 17 -44.51 14.54 -4.74
C GLY A 17 -43.81 15.77 -5.30
N GLU A 18 -43.29 16.57 -4.41
CA GLU A 18 -42.21 17.51 -4.71
C GLU A 18 -41.18 16.75 -5.52
N GLN A 19 -41.02 17.11 -6.78
CA GLN A 19 -39.87 16.70 -7.57
C GLN A 19 -38.67 17.19 -6.78
N GLN A 20 -38.03 16.29 -6.04
CA GLN A 20 -36.72 16.56 -5.47
C GLN A 20 -35.83 16.91 -6.66
N GLU A 21 -35.63 18.20 -6.87
CA GLU A 21 -34.61 18.70 -7.76
C GLU A 21 -33.30 18.07 -7.30
N THR A 22 -32.77 17.20 -8.16
CA THR A 22 -31.42 16.69 -7.96
C THR A 22 -30.52 17.91 -7.81
N PRO A 23 -29.75 18.05 -6.70
CA PRO A 23 -28.90 19.21 -6.55
C PRO A 23 -27.95 19.25 -7.75
N VAL A 24 -28.17 20.21 -8.62
CA VAL A 24 -27.24 20.59 -9.68
C VAL A 24 -26.01 21.12 -8.93
N TYR A 25 -25.00 20.30 -8.77
CA TYR A 25 -23.71 20.77 -8.32
C TYR A 25 -23.17 21.68 -9.43
N GLU A 26 -23.40 22.98 -9.31
CA GLU A 26 -22.68 23.97 -10.09
C GLU A 26 -21.17 23.74 -9.86
N GLU A 27 -20.49 23.32 -10.93
CA GLU A 27 -19.02 23.26 -10.95
C GLU A 27 -18.51 24.69 -10.71
N GLN A 28 -18.22 25.06 -9.47
CA GLN A 28 -17.49 26.28 -9.21
C GLN A 28 -16.14 26.17 -9.94
N PRO A 29 -15.83 27.14 -10.82
CA PRO A 29 -14.58 27.10 -11.55
C PRO A 29 -13.42 27.40 -10.61
N HIS A 30 -12.87 26.38 -9.97
CA HIS A 30 -11.58 26.49 -9.29
C HIS A 30 -10.48 26.66 -10.33
N ARG A 31 -10.35 27.89 -10.81
CA ARG A 31 -9.16 28.40 -11.51
C ARG A 31 -7.98 28.48 -10.53
N ARG A 32 -7.37 27.36 -10.20
CA ARG A 32 -5.97 27.33 -9.78
C ARG A 32 -5.12 26.91 -10.96
N LYS A 33 -4.49 27.93 -11.58
CA LYS A 33 -3.55 27.76 -12.69
C LYS A 33 -2.41 26.83 -12.29
N GLY A 34 -2.23 25.75 -13.02
CA GLY A 34 -1.04 25.23 -13.70
C GLY A 34 0.31 25.09 -13.00
N LEU A 35 0.43 25.05 -11.65
CA LEU A 35 1.68 24.65 -10.99
C LEU A 35 1.81 23.12 -10.85
N GLY A 36 0.79 22.35 -11.23
CA GLY A 36 0.72 20.91 -10.95
C GLY A 36 1.89 20.09 -11.52
N ILE A 37 2.26 20.29 -12.78
CA ILE A 37 3.29 19.45 -13.43
C ILE A 37 4.71 19.74 -12.90
N TYR A 38 5.03 20.99 -12.60
CA TYR A 38 6.33 21.34 -12.04
C TYR A 38 6.54 20.70 -10.67
N TRP A 39 5.51 20.69 -9.83
CA TRP A 39 5.58 20.01 -8.52
C TRP A 39 5.73 18.51 -8.66
N ASN A 40 5.06 17.86 -9.63
CA ASN A 40 5.28 16.42 -9.88
C ASN A 40 6.75 16.14 -10.24
N ILE A 41 7.36 16.97 -11.11
CA ILE A 41 8.75 16.81 -11.52
C ILE A 41 9.71 17.07 -10.36
N ILE A 42 9.51 18.16 -9.61
CA ILE A 42 10.35 18.51 -8.47
C ILE A 42 10.31 17.40 -7.42
N LEU A 43 9.12 16.95 -7.03
CA LEU A 43 8.96 15.89 -6.03
C LEU A 43 9.54 14.56 -6.52
N PHE A 44 9.41 14.25 -7.81
CA PHE A 44 10.02 13.07 -8.41
C PHE A 44 11.55 13.10 -8.28
N ILE A 45 12.17 14.25 -8.63
CA ILE A 45 13.63 14.43 -8.50
C ILE A 45 14.07 14.27 -7.03
N PHE A 46 13.39 14.95 -6.10
CA PHE A 46 13.70 14.82 -4.68
C PHE A 46 13.51 13.40 -4.17
N THR A 47 12.47 12.68 -4.63
CA THR A 47 12.26 11.28 -4.28
C THR A 47 13.36 10.39 -4.84
N PHE A 48 13.82 10.64 -6.06
CA PHE A 48 14.95 9.91 -6.64
C PHE A 48 16.21 10.07 -5.77
N PHE A 49 16.52 11.29 -5.33
CA PHE A 49 17.66 11.54 -4.44
C PHE A 49 17.48 10.86 -3.08
N SER A 50 16.33 11.04 -2.42
CA SER A 50 16.11 10.48 -1.08
C SER A 50 16.07 8.95 -1.10
N THR A 51 15.53 8.32 -2.13
CA THR A 51 15.56 6.86 -2.29
C THR A 51 16.95 6.34 -2.65
N THR A 52 17.77 7.13 -3.37
CA THR A 52 19.18 6.77 -3.62
C THR A 52 19.97 6.76 -2.30
N LEU A 53 19.80 7.79 -1.46
CA LEU A 53 20.42 7.81 -0.12
C LEU A 53 19.97 6.61 0.72
N ALA A 54 18.69 6.24 0.68
CA ALA A 54 18.19 5.05 1.35
C ALA A 54 18.87 3.78 0.83
N GLY A 55 19.03 3.65 -0.49
CA GLY A 55 19.73 2.52 -1.10
C GLY A 55 21.19 2.39 -0.65
N VAL A 56 21.88 3.50 -0.45
CA VAL A 56 23.26 3.51 0.12
C VAL A 56 23.24 3.02 1.57
N ALA A 57 22.28 3.52 2.37
CA ALA A 57 22.15 3.11 3.77
C ALA A 57 21.87 1.60 3.90
N TRP A 58 21.04 1.02 3.03
CA TRP A 58 20.76 -0.40 2.98
C TRP A 58 21.98 -1.27 2.63
N LEU A 59 23.02 -0.69 2.02
CA LEU A 59 24.31 -1.35 1.77
C LEU A 59 25.32 -1.11 2.89
N ASN A 60 24.87 -0.66 4.06
CA ASN A 60 25.74 -0.36 5.21
C ASN A 60 26.86 0.64 4.89
N LYS A 61 26.57 1.62 4.00
CA LYS A 61 27.50 2.68 3.62
C LYS A 61 26.95 4.03 4.07
N ASP A 62 27.86 5.01 4.25
CA ASP A 62 27.45 6.38 4.58
C ASP A 62 26.65 7.00 3.43
N PRO A 63 25.35 7.28 3.61
CA PRO A 63 24.49 7.84 2.56
C PRO A 63 24.83 9.30 2.24
N TYR A 64 25.53 10.01 3.12
CA TYR A 64 25.90 11.42 2.93
C TYR A 64 27.27 11.60 2.28
N ASN A 65 28.04 10.51 2.09
CA ASN A 65 29.23 10.52 1.26
C ASN A 65 28.86 10.36 -0.22
N LEU A 66 29.12 11.40 -1.02
CA LEU A 66 28.79 11.43 -2.44
C LEU A 66 29.46 10.34 -3.28
N ASP A 67 30.61 9.84 -2.86
CA ASP A 67 31.30 8.71 -3.54
C ASP A 67 30.46 7.43 -3.51
N ASN A 68 29.60 7.29 -2.52
CA ASN A 68 28.71 6.14 -2.36
C ASN A 68 27.41 6.27 -3.17
N PHE A 69 27.11 7.43 -3.74
CA PHE A 69 25.80 7.71 -4.35
C PHE A 69 25.42 6.68 -5.41
N GLN A 70 26.38 6.24 -6.22
CA GLN A 70 26.12 5.27 -7.30
C GLN A 70 25.65 3.91 -6.75
N LEU A 71 26.04 3.53 -5.53
CA LEU A 71 25.67 2.26 -4.93
C LEU A 71 24.16 2.18 -4.63
N GLY A 72 23.52 3.31 -4.34
CA GLY A 72 22.08 3.39 -4.06
C GLY A 72 21.17 3.42 -5.30
N LEU A 73 21.73 3.60 -6.51
CA LEU A 73 20.92 3.79 -7.73
C LEU A 73 20.03 2.60 -8.05
N THR A 74 20.51 1.37 -7.88
CA THR A 74 19.72 0.17 -8.15
C THR A 74 18.48 0.14 -7.27
N TYR A 75 18.61 0.40 -5.97
CA TYR A 75 17.49 0.49 -5.05
C TYR A 75 16.49 1.58 -5.50
N SER A 76 16.99 2.78 -5.77
CA SER A 76 16.18 3.94 -6.16
C SER A 76 15.38 3.67 -7.45
N ILE A 77 16.02 3.15 -8.48
CA ILE A 77 15.36 2.83 -9.76
C ILE A 77 14.26 1.79 -9.55
N LEU A 78 14.54 0.73 -8.80
CA LEU A 78 13.57 -0.34 -8.56
C LEU A 78 12.37 0.12 -7.74
N ILE A 79 12.58 0.87 -6.64
CA ILE A 79 11.46 1.33 -5.81
C ILE A 79 10.58 2.34 -6.55
N ILE A 80 11.18 3.27 -7.29
CA ILE A 80 10.43 4.23 -8.12
C ILE A 80 9.71 3.51 -9.25
N PHE A 81 10.30 2.47 -9.86
CA PHE A 81 9.65 1.66 -10.87
C PHE A 81 8.38 0.99 -10.33
N ILE A 82 8.45 0.30 -9.17
CA ILE A 82 7.29 -0.35 -8.56
C ILE A 82 6.20 0.67 -8.21
N LEU A 83 6.57 1.79 -7.57
CA LEU A 83 5.63 2.86 -7.23
C LEU A 83 5.01 3.47 -8.50
N SER A 84 5.80 3.68 -9.55
CA SER A 84 5.29 4.17 -10.83
C SER A 84 4.28 3.22 -11.45
N CYS A 85 4.57 1.92 -11.49
CA CYS A 85 3.64 0.91 -12.00
C CYS A 85 2.31 0.96 -11.24
N HIS A 86 2.36 1.04 -9.90
CA HIS A 86 1.20 1.13 -9.05
C HIS A 86 0.35 2.37 -9.37
N GLU A 87 0.93 3.56 -9.32
CA GLU A 87 0.20 4.82 -9.53
C GLU A 87 -0.30 4.99 -10.96
N PHE A 88 0.49 4.57 -11.96
CA PHE A 88 0.03 4.59 -13.34
C PHE A 88 -1.06 3.56 -13.62
N GLY A 89 -1.12 2.45 -12.88
CA GLY A 89 -2.27 1.54 -12.89
C GLY A 89 -3.57 2.28 -12.57
N HIS A 90 -3.63 2.99 -11.46
CA HIS A 90 -4.75 3.84 -11.08
C HIS A 90 -5.03 4.94 -12.13
N TYR A 91 -3.98 5.62 -12.58
CA TYR A 91 -4.08 6.72 -13.54
C TYR A 91 -4.75 6.28 -14.84
N PHE A 92 -4.30 5.17 -15.44
CA PHE A 92 -4.87 4.68 -16.68
C PHE A 92 -6.30 4.16 -16.51
N ALA A 93 -6.60 3.44 -15.43
CA ALA A 93 -7.95 3.02 -15.11
C ALA A 93 -8.89 4.22 -14.93
N ALA A 94 -8.45 5.27 -14.23
CA ALA A 94 -9.21 6.50 -14.08
C ALA A 94 -9.47 7.18 -15.43
N LYS A 95 -8.49 7.21 -16.34
CA LYS A 95 -8.67 7.74 -17.70
C LYS A 95 -9.70 6.96 -18.51
N ILE A 96 -9.70 5.62 -18.43
CA ILE A 96 -10.67 4.75 -19.10
C ILE A 96 -12.09 5.09 -18.60
N HIS A 97 -12.26 5.29 -17.29
CA HIS A 97 -13.54 5.66 -16.68
C HIS A 97 -13.86 7.17 -16.76
N LYS A 98 -13.06 7.96 -17.48
CA LYS A 98 -13.22 9.41 -17.63
C LYS A 98 -13.23 10.17 -16.29
N VAL A 99 -12.62 9.62 -15.26
CA VAL A 99 -12.42 10.28 -13.97
C VAL A 99 -11.20 11.18 -14.08
N LYS A 100 -11.36 12.45 -13.72
CA LYS A 100 -10.25 13.43 -13.75
C LYS A 100 -9.32 13.18 -12.58
N VAL A 101 -8.05 12.88 -12.87
CA VAL A 101 -6.97 12.64 -11.89
C VAL A 101 -5.74 13.48 -12.20
N THR A 102 -4.87 13.65 -11.20
CA THR A 102 -3.54 14.23 -11.40
C THR A 102 -2.55 13.19 -11.91
N LEU A 103 -1.40 13.63 -12.40
CA LEU A 103 -0.23 12.77 -12.48
C LEU A 103 0.20 12.34 -11.06
N PRO A 104 0.95 11.24 -10.90
CA PRO A 104 1.47 10.81 -9.61
C PRO A 104 2.34 11.89 -8.95
N PHE A 105 2.15 12.07 -7.65
CA PHE A 105 3.02 12.85 -6.78
C PHE A 105 3.86 11.87 -5.97
N PHE A 106 5.14 11.83 -6.22
CA PHE A 106 6.09 11.07 -5.40
C PHE A 106 6.43 11.87 -4.16
N ILE A 107 6.44 11.23 -2.99
CA ILE A 107 6.63 11.91 -1.71
C ILE A 107 8.01 11.58 -1.17
N PRO A 108 9.01 12.47 -1.32
CA PRO A 108 10.35 12.23 -0.80
C PRO A 108 10.37 12.21 0.73
N PHE A 109 11.24 11.40 1.30
CA PHE A 109 11.48 11.38 2.74
C PHE A 109 12.97 11.20 3.04
N PRO A 110 13.72 12.29 3.20
CA PRO A 110 15.18 12.22 3.35
C PRO A 110 15.65 11.85 4.76
N PHE A 111 14.75 11.77 5.75
CA PHE A 111 15.10 11.45 7.15
C PHE A 111 15.13 9.94 7.37
N LEU A 112 16.22 9.29 6.95
CA LEU A 112 16.35 7.83 6.91
C LEU A 112 16.21 7.15 8.27
N PHE A 113 16.54 7.84 9.37
CA PHE A 113 16.35 7.35 10.74
C PHE A 113 14.89 7.19 11.16
N LEU A 114 13.96 7.91 10.51
CA LEU A 114 12.50 7.78 10.73
C LEU A 114 11.83 6.88 9.71
N ASN A 115 12.34 6.90 8.48
CA ASN A 115 11.79 6.10 7.38
C ASN A 115 12.93 5.65 6.47
N PRO A 116 13.36 4.39 6.60
CA PRO A 116 14.50 3.88 5.86
C PRO A 116 14.23 3.64 4.37
N PHE A 117 12.98 3.82 3.90
CA PHE A 117 12.65 3.64 2.49
C PHE A 117 13.08 4.82 1.60
N GLY A 118 13.34 5.99 2.20
CA GLY A 118 13.65 7.21 1.45
C GLY A 118 12.43 7.86 0.77
N THR A 119 11.24 7.31 0.93
CA THR A 119 9.98 7.82 0.37
C THR A 119 8.80 7.44 1.25
N MET A 120 7.75 8.25 1.22
CA MET A 120 6.42 7.92 1.76
C MET A 120 5.50 7.29 0.70
N GLY A 121 6.07 6.86 -0.45
CA GLY A 121 5.31 6.36 -1.58
C GLY A 121 4.98 7.41 -2.62
N ALA A 122 3.98 7.11 -3.43
CA ALA A 122 3.43 8.03 -4.42
C ALA A 122 1.91 8.02 -4.33
N VAL A 123 1.27 9.07 -4.81
CA VAL A 123 -0.20 9.19 -4.76
C VAL A 123 -0.72 9.91 -5.99
N ILE A 124 -1.84 9.45 -6.55
CA ILE A 124 -2.65 10.24 -7.46
C ILE A 124 -3.79 10.92 -6.69
N ARG A 125 -4.18 12.10 -7.14
CA ARG A 125 -5.33 12.81 -6.56
C ARG A 125 -6.50 12.80 -7.54
N MET A 126 -7.62 12.25 -7.13
CA MET A 126 -8.88 12.38 -7.88
C MET A 126 -9.39 13.82 -7.78
N LYS A 127 -9.63 14.46 -8.93
CA LYS A 127 -10.21 15.81 -9.03
C LYS A 127 -11.73 15.79 -9.04
N SER A 128 -12.34 14.64 -9.35
CA SER A 128 -13.77 14.40 -9.29
C SER A 128 -14.03 13.04 -8.63
N PRO A 129 -15.04 12.90 -7.79
CA PRO A 129 -15.38 11.61 -7.18
C PRO A 129 -15.78 10.61 -8.26
N SER A 130 -15.53 9.33 -7.99
CA SER A 130 -16.08 8.25 -8.81
C SER A 130 -17.58 8.21 -8.65
N ARG A 131 -18.31 8.22 -9.79
CA ARG A 131 -19.80 8.23 -9.78
C ARG A 131 -20.39 6.82 -9.70
N THR A 132 -19.62 5.79 -10.02
CA THR A 132 -20.10 4.40 -10.07
C THR A 132 -19.21 3.47 -9.29
N LYS A 133 -19.79 2.39 -8.72
CA LYS A 133 -19.04 1.33 -8.06
C LYS A 133 -18.11 0.60 -9.02
N LYS A 134 -18.49 0.49 -10.31
CA LYS A 134 -17.65 -0.12 -11.36
C LYS A 134 -16.35 0.67 -11.53
N ALA A 135 -16.47 2.00 -11.69
CA ALA A 135 -15.29 2.85 -11.83
C ALA A 135 -14.44 2.87 -10.54
N LEU A 136 -15.07 2.94 -9.35
CA LEU A 136 -14.38 2.87 -8.08
C LEU A 136 -13.57 1.58 -7.94
N PHE A 137 -14.19 0.44 -8.26
CA PHE A 137 -13.55 -0.87 -8.20
C PHE A 137 -12.38 -0.96 -9.17
N ASP A 138 -12.59 -0.63 -10.44
CA ASP A 138 -11.58 -0.77 -11.50
C ASP A 138 -10.37 0.14 -11.24
N ILE A 139 -10.61 1.37 -10.77
CA ILE A 139 -9.54 2.28 -10.38
C ILE A 139 -8.81 1.73 -9.14
N GLY A 140 -9.55 1.32 -8.11
CA GLY A 140 -8.97 0.83 -6.85
C GLY A 140 -8.11 -0.42 -7.02
N ILE A 141 -8.45 -1.32 -7.95
CA ILE A 141 -7.71 -2.57 -8.12
C ILE A 141 -6.52 -2.46 -9.09
N ALA A 142 -6.57 -1.51 -10.03
CA ALA A 142 -5.59 -1.42 -11.12
C ALA A 142 -4.17 -1.10 -10.61
N GLY A 143 -4.05 -0.23 -9.60
CA GLY A 143 -2.77 0.07 -8.95
C GLY A 143 -2.15 -1.16 -8.28
N PRO A 144 -2.86 -1.79 -7.33
CA PRO A 144 -2.38 -3.00 -6.67
C PRO A 144 -1.98 -4.12 -7.64
N ILE A 145 -2.73 -4.36 -8.71
CA ILE A 145 -2.35 -5.37 -9.72
C ILE A 145 -1.04 -4.98 -10.40
N ALA A 146 -0.91 -3.75 -10.86
CA ALA A 146 0.28 -3.30 -11.57
C ALA A 146 1.52 -3.29 -10.65
N GLY A 147 1.38 -2.80 -9.42
CA GLY A 147 2.43 -2.82 -8.40
C GLY A 147 2.83 -4.23 -7.98
N PHE A 148 1.86 -5.14 -7.82
CA PHE A 148 2.10 -6.56 -7.51
C PHE A 148 2.89 -7.27 -8.61
N ILE A 149 2.49 -7.10 -9.88
CA ILE A 149 3.19 -7.69 -11.03
C ILE A 149 4.63 -7.14 -11.12
N ALA A 150 4.82 -5.83 -10.92
CA ALA A 150 6.14 -5.23 -10.93
C ALA A 150 7.02 -5.78 -9.80
N SER A 151 6.47 -5.88 -8.57
CA SER A 151 7.17 -6.44 -7.40
C SER A 151 7.54 -7.91 -7.60
N LEU A 152 6.62 -8.68 -8.17
CA LEU A 152 6.85 -10.09 -8.50
C LEU A 152 7.97 -10.24 -9.54
N GLY A 153 7.97 -9.42 -10.60
CA GLY A 153 9.02 -9.40 -11.61
C GLY A 153 10.40 -9.08 -11.01
N VAL A 154 10.46 -8.06 -10.14
CA VAL A 154 11.69 -7.67 -9.43
C VAL A 154 12.20 -8.80 -8.52
N LEU A 155 11.30 -9.45 -7.76
CA LEU A 155 11.66 -10.59 -6.90
C LEU A 155 12.16 -11.80 -7.70
N ILE A 156 11.46 -12.18 -8.76
CA ILE A 156 11.85 -13.30 -9.60
C ILE A 156 13.23 -13.03 -10.19
N TRP A 157 13.44 -11.83 -10.73
CA TRP A 157 14.75 -11.46 -11.25
C TRP A 157 15.83 -11.54 -10.16
N GLY A 158 15.57 -10.97 -8.97
CA GLY A 158 16.52 -11.02 -7.85
C GLY A 158 16.85 -12.44 -7.42
N MET A 159 15.86 -13.32 -7.29
CA MET A 159 16.05 -14.70 -6.85
C MET A 159 16.76 -15.59 -7.90
N THR A 160 16.60 -15.26 -9.19
CA THR A 160 17.27 -16.02 -10.29
C THR A 160 18.66 -15.48 -10.64
N HIS A 161 19.03 -14.30 -10.12
CA HIS A 161 20.33 -13.63 -10.35
C HIS A 161 21.02 -13.29 -9.03
N LEU A 162 20.93 -14.20 -8.05
CA LEU A 162 21.63 -14.02 -6.77
C LEU A 162 23.14 -14.04 -6.98
N PRO A 163 23.87 -13.08 -6.39
CA PRO A 163 25.33 -13.15 -6.39
C PRO A 163 25.81 -14.36 -5.55
N PRO A 164 27.06 -14.80 -5.74
CA PRO A 164 27.63 -15.87 -4.96
C PRO A 164 27.72 -15.50 -3.48
N PHE A 165 27.88 -16.53 -2.62
CA PHE A 165 27.92 -16.36 -1.15
C PHE A 165 28.93 -15.33 -0.68
N GLU A 166 30.08 -15.26 -1.32
CA GLU A 166 31.20 -14.36 -1.02
C GLU A 166 30.82 -12.88 -1.15
N HIS A 167 29.73 -12.58 -1.86
CA HIS A 167 29.24 -11.20 -2.00
C HIS A 167 28.92 -10.56 -0.64
N ILE A 168 28.39 -11.33 0.32
CA ILE A 168 28.08 -10.79 1.65
C ILE A 168 29.34 -10.37 2.41
N TYR A 169 30.48 -11.03 2.17
CA TYR A 169 31.77 -10.66 2.77
C TYR A 169 32.33 -9.36 2.21
N SER A 170 31.94 -8.98 0.99
CA SER A 170 32.31 -7.65 0.44
C SER A 170 31.58 -6.50 1.15
N ILE A 171 30.45 -6.81 1.81
CA ILE A 171 29.66 -5.85 2.58
C ILE A 171 30.04 -5.90 4.06
N HIS A 172 30.22 -7.12 4.58
CA HIS A 172 30.57 -7.45 5.95
C HIS A 172 31.81 -8.36 6.00
N PRO A 173 33.03 -7.80 5.89
CA PRO A 173 34.26 -8.60 5.91
C PRO A 173 34.42 -9.44 7.17
N GLU A 174 33.88 -8.98 8.30
CA GLU A 174 33.92 -9.69 9.58
C GLU A 174 33.19 -11.04 9.55
N TYR A 175 32.24 -11.23 8.66
CA TYR A 175 31.49 -12.50 8.55
C TYR A 175 32.33 -13.67 8.02
N GLU A 176 33.46 -13.39 7.39
CA GLU A 176 34.41 -14.45 7.01
C GLU A 176 34.95 -15.20 8.24
N SER A 177 35.12 -14.48 9.35
CA SER A 177 35.66 -15.06 10.61
C SER A 177 34.56 -15.43 11.61
N THR A 178 33.45 -14.66 11.67
CA THR A 178 32.37 -14.83 12.67
C THR A 178 31.20 -15.62 12.19
N GLY A 179 31.06 -15.83 10.86
CA GLY A 179 29.87 -16.35 10.20
C GLY A 179 28.78 -15.29 10.08
N VAL A 180 27.80 -15.56 9.23
CA VAL A 180 26.61 -14.69 9.05
C VAL A 180 25.73 -14.79 10.29
N PRO A 181 25.39 -13.68 10.97
CA PRO A 181 24.57 -13.71 12.17
C PRO A 181 23.14 -14.18 11.86
N LEU A 182 22.54 -14.89 12.80
CA LEU A 182 21.13 -15.33 12.72
C LEU A 182 20.18 -14.39 13.45
N SER A 183 20.66 -13.33 14.06
CA SER A 183 19.91 -12.35 14.84
C SER A 183 20.22 -10.94 14.36
N GLY A 184 19.35 -9.98 14.70
CA GLY A 184 19.46 -8.58 14.29
C GLY A 184 18.21 -8.12 13.57
N PHE A 185 18.28 -6.94 12.94
CA PHE A 185 17.19 -6.42 12.13
C PHE A 185 16.83 -7.40 11.01
N SER A 186 15.57 -7.77 10.92
CA SER A 186 15.11 -8.79 9.98
C SER A 186 13.75 -8.43 9.39
N PHE A 187 13.52 -8.85 8.15
CA PHE A 187 12.24 -8.72 7.46
C PHE A 187 11.32 -9.89 7.78
N GLY A 188 10.03 -9.60 7.97
CA GLY A 188 9.00 -10.63 8.15
C GLY A 188 8.75 -11.40 6.86
N PRO A 189 8.72 -12.74 6.89
CA PRO A 189 8.43 -13.52 5.69
C PRO A 189 6.97 -13.30 5.25
N THR A 190 6.75 -13.14 3.92
CA THR A 190 5.43 -13.23 3.32
C THR A 190 5.25 -14.62 2.71
N LEU A 191 3.99 -15.08 2.57
CA LEU A 191 3.72 -16.39 1.95
C LEU A 191 4.25 -16.43 0.52
N LEU A 192 4.13 -15.33 -0.22
CA LEU A 192 4.60 -15.27 -1.61
C LEU A 192 6.12 -15.31 -1.69
N TYR A 193 6.83 -14.54 -0.86
CA TYR A 193 8.29 -14.57 -0.81
C TYR A 193 8.80 -15.97 -0.46
N TRP A 194 8.21 -16.59 0.57
CA TRP A 194 8.56 -17.96 0.96
C TRP A 194 8.31 -18.97 -0.17
N GLY A 195 7.15 -18.92 -0.83
CA GLY A 195 6.81 -19.82 -1.94
C GLY A 195 7.77 -19.65 -3.13
N LEU A 196 8.07 -18.41 -3.52
CA LEU A 196 9.01 -18.10 -4.60
C LEU A 196 10.44 -18.55 -4.25
N SER A 197 10.89 -18.33 -3.03
CA SER A 197 12.22 -18.74 -2.60
C SER A 197 12.38 -20.26 -2.69
N LYS A 198 11.38 -21.02 -2.23
CA LYS A 198 11.39 -22.50 -2.38
C LYS A 198 11.38 -22.96 -3.82
N LEU A 199 10.69 -22.25 -4.71
CA LEU A 199 10.59 -22.62 -6.13
C LEU A 199 11.88 -22.27 -6.90
N LEU A 200 12.47 -21.10 -6.65
CA LEU A 200 13.50 -20.52 -7.51
C LEU A 200 14.93 -20.71 -6.99
N THR A 201 15.10 -20.94 -5.68
CA THR A 201 16.44 -21.02 -5.05
C THR A 201 16.75 -22.38 -4.43
N SER A 202 16.00 -23.42 -4.78
CA SER A 202 16.22 -24.79 -4.27
C SER A 202 17.36 -25.55 -4.94
N SER A 203 17.97 -24.99 -5.99
CA SER A 203 19.08 -25.61 -6.69
C SER A 203 20.33 -25.65 -5.83
N PRO A 204 21.12 -26.76 -5.85
CA PRO A 204 22.39 -26.84 -5.13
C PRO A 204 23.33 -25.71 -5.54
N GLY A 205 23.96 -25.07 -4.54
CA GLY A 205 24.93 -23.99 -4.75
C GLY A 205 24.31 -22.57 -4.86
N VAL A 206 23.00 -22.42 -4.83
CA VAL A 206 22.35 -21.11 -4.76
C VAL A 206 22.30 -20.66 -3.31
N PHE A 207 22.92 -19.52 -3.00
CA PHE A 207 22.83 -18.90 -1.70
C PHE A 207 21.68 -17.88 -1.69
N LEU A 208 20.63 -18.16 -0.93
CA LEU A 208 19.60 -17.17 -0.61
C LEU A 208 19.98 -16.51 0.73
N PRO A 209 20.17 -15.18 0.77
CA PRO A 209 20.49 -14.50 2.02
C PRO A 209 19.35 -14.68 3.03
N PRO A 210 19.65 -14.87 4.31
CA PRO A 210 18.64 -14.92 5.35
C PRO A 210 17.92 -13.57 5.45
N MET A 211 16.74 -13.54 6.07
CA MET A 211 15.86 -12.36 6.09
C MET A 211 16.50 -11.15 6.82
N ASN A 212 17.48 -11.37 7.67
CA ASN A 212 18.25 -10.32 8.35
C ASN A 212 19.42 -9.77 7.52
N GLU A 213 19.70 -10.34 6.34
CA GLU A 213 20.72 -9.85 5.40
C GLU A 213 20.12 -9.48 4.02
N MET A 214 18.82 -9.76 3.84
CA MET A 214 18.13 -9.55 2.56
C MET A 214 18.19 -8.09 2.08
N TYR A 215 18.30 -7.13 2.99
CA TYR A 215 18.34 -5.70 2.67
C TYR A 215 19.60 -5.28 1.89
N HIS A 216 20.65 -6.05 1.92
CA HIS A 216 21.85 -5.85 1.11
C HIS A 216 21.68 -6.26 -0.37
N TYR A 217 20.57 -6.90 -0.69
CA TYR A 217 20.25 -7.38 -2.04
C TYR A 217 19.12 -6.54 -2.63
N PRO A 218 19.39 -5.47 -3.39
CA PRO A 218 18.39 -4.46 -3.77
C PRO A 218 17.14 -5.03 -4.44
N PHE A 219 17.28 -6.05 -5.29
CA PHE A 219 16.14 -6.69 -5.95
C PHE A 219 15.25 -7.44 -4.96
N LEU A 220 15.82 -8.16 -4.00
CA LEU A 220 15.05 -8.86 -2.98
C LEU A 220 14.39 -7.86 -2.02
N CYS A 221 15.16 -6.90 -1.54
CA CYS A 221 14.71 -5.85 -0.63
C CYS A 221 13.55 -5.06 -1.22
N VAL A 222 13.73 -4.49 -2.42
CA VAL A 222 12.70 -3.66 -3.05
C VAL A 222 11.50 -4.47 -3.51
N GLY A 223 11.71 -5.69 -4.02
CA GLY A 223 10.60 -6.56 -4.39
C GLY A 223 9.75 -6.94 -3.17
N TRP A 224 10.37 -7.23 -2.03
CA TRP A 224 9.67 -7.46 -0.76
C TRP A 224 8.93 -6.20 -0.28
N PHE A 225 9.54 -5.02 -0.38
CA PHE A 225 8.87 -3.75 -0.07
C PHE A 225 7.66 -3.51 -0.96
N GLY A 226 7.75 -3.83 -2.24
CA GLY A 226 6.63 -3.73 -3.16
C GLY A 226 5.46 -4.64 -2.79
N LEU A 227 5.74 -5.86 -2.29
CA LEU A 227 4.70 -6.74 -1.73
C LEU A 227 4.07 -6.14 -0.47
N LEU A 228 4.88 -5.60 0.45
CA LEU A 228 4.39 -4.94 1.65
C LEU A 228 3.51 -3.74 1.32
N ILE A 229 3.96 -2.86 0.40
CA ILE A 229 3.18 -1.69 -0.06
C ILE A 229 1.84 -2.16 -0.66
N THR A 230 1.86 -3.21 -1.48
CA THR A 230 0.64 -3.78 -2.06
C THR A 230 -0.31 -4.29 -0.97
N ALA A 231 0.20 -5.00 0.03
CA ALA A 231 -0.61 -5.50 1.14
C ALA A 231 -1.21 -4.36 1.97
N LEU A 232 -0.43 -3.32 2.29
CA LEU A 232 -0.91 -2.17 3.05
C LEU A 232 -1.99 -1.39 2.29
N ASN A 233 -1.84 -1.20 0.98
CA ASN A 233 -2.85 -0.56 0.15
C ASN A 233 -4.11 -1.42 0.00
N LEU A 234 -4.00 -2.75 0.07
CA LEU A 234 -5.14 -3.66 0.02
C LEU A 234 -5.86 -3.85 1.36
N LEU A 235 -5.41 -3.22 2.46
CA LEU A 235 -6.18 -3.20 3.70
C LEU A 235 -7.58 -2.63 3.45
N PRO A 236 -8.66 -3.32 3.88
CA PRO A 236 -10.04 -2.93 3.58
C PRO A 236 -10.51 -1.78 4.47
N VAL A 237 -9.76 -0.67 4.53
CA VAL A 237 -9.99 0.47 5.43
C VAL A 237 -10.06 1.76 4.63
N GLY A 238 -11.09 2.54 4.86
CA GLY A 238 -11.25 3.92 4.40
C GLY A 238 -11.05 4.13 2.92
N GLN A 239 -10.10 4.98 2.59
CA GLN A 239 -9.79 5.37 1.20
C GLN A 239 -8.52 4.68 0.66
N LEU A 240 -8.04 3.64 1.33
CA LEU A 240 -7.05 2.73 0.73
C LEU A 240 -7.68 1.96 -0.44
N ASP A 241 -6.86 1.42 -1.31
CA ASP A 241 -7.34 0.65 -2.47
C ASP A 241 -8.23 -0.50 -2.07
N GLY A 242 -7.84 -1.27 -1.03
CA GLY A 242 -8.66 -2.31 -0.43
C GLY A 242 -9.98 -1.78 0.14
N GLY A 243 -10.00 -0.56 0.67
CA GLY A 243 -11.22 0.13 1.08
C GLY A 243 -12.15 0.42 -0.10
N HIS A 244 -11.61 0.95 -1.20
CA HIS A 244 -12.37 1.18 -2.44
C HIS A 244 -12.94 -0.14 -3.01
N ILE A 245 -12.10 -1.17 -3.13
CA ILE A 245 -12.49 -2.50 -3.63
C ILE A 245 -13.59 -3.10 -2.75
N THR A 246 -13.39 -3.13 -1.43
CA THR A 246 -14.32 -3.74 -0.49
C THR A 246 -15.65 -2.98 -0.42
N TYR A 247 -15.60 -1.63 -0.46
CA TYR A 247 -16.81 -0.83 -0.53
C TYR A 247 -17.60 -1.06 -1.83
N ALA A 248 -16.93 -1.13 -2.97
CA ALA A 248 -17.57 -1.40 -4.25
C ALA A 248 -18.23 -2.78 -4.29
N LEU A 249 -17.60 -3.80 -3.67
CA LEU A 249 -18.12 -5.17 -3.61
C LEU A 249 -19.27 -5.36 -2.61
N LEU A 250 -19.15 -4.77 -1.42
CA LEU A 250 -19.97 -5.12 -0.26
C LEU A 250 -20.87 -3.94 0.22
N GLY A 251 -20.69 -2.75 -0.34
CA GLY A 251 -21.47 -1.56 0.02
C GLY A 251 -21.34 -1.23 1.50
N ASN A 252 -22.46 -1.05 2.17
CA ASN A 252 -22.48 -0.66 3.61
C ASN A 252 -21.83 -1.67 4.56
N LYS A 253 -21.70 -2.94 4.16
CA LYS A 253 -20.99 -3.95 4.97
C LYS A 253 -19.50 -3.64 5.11
N HIS A 254 -18.94 -2.83 4.20
CA HIS A 254 -17.57 -2.32 4.30
C HIS A 254 -17.30 -1.65 5.66
N LYS A 255 -18.23 -0.89 6.22
CA LYS A 255 -18.06 -0.20 7.51
C LYS A 255 -17.69 -1.14 8.65
N PHE A 256 -18.35 -2.29 8.72
CA PHE A 256 -18.03 -3.31 9.73
C PHE A 256 -16.63 -3.89 9.51
N ILE A 257 -16.30 -4.28 8.28
CA ILE A 257 -14.99 -4.84 7.92
C ILE A 257 -13.87 -3.84 8.22
N ALA A 258 -14.05 -2.58 7.82
CA ALA A 258 -13.07 -1.53 8.06
C ALA A 258 -12.80 -1.29 9.54
N ARG A 259 -13.86 -1.29 10.38
CA ARG A 259 -13.72 -1.16 11.84
C ARG A 259 -13.01 -2.35 12.47
N VAL A 260 -13.28 -3.57 11.98
CA VAL A 260 -12.59 -4.79 12.44
C VAL A 260 -11.10 -4.72 12.11
N PHE A 261 -10.74 -4.40 10.85
CA PHE A 261 -9.34 -4.29 10.45
C PHE A 261 -8.62 -3.14 11.17
N PHE A 262 -9.27 -2.00 11.35
CA PHE A 262 -8.74 -0.91 12.18
C PHE A 262 -8.50 -1.37 13.62
N GLY A 263 -9.46 -2.05 14.24
CA GLY A 263 -9.35 -2.59 15.60
C GLY A 263 -8.20 -3.59 15.73
N LEU A 264 -8.03 -4.49 14.77
CA LEU A 264 -6.89 -5.42 14.72
C LEU A 264 -5.55 -4.69 14.61
N THR A 265 -5.46 -3.70 13.71
CA THR A 265 -4.25 -2.88 13.54
C THR A 265 -3.91 -2.12 14.82
N LEU A 266 -4.91 -1.51 15.46
CA LEU A 266 -4.74 -0.80 16.73
C LEU A 266 -4.32 -1.76 17.86
N ALA A 267 -4.95 -2.93 17.95
CA ALA A 267 -4.61 -3.94 18.97
C ALA A 267 -3.17 -4.43 18.81
N MET A 268 -2.71 -4.69 17.57
CA MET A 268 -1.32 -5.06 17.30
C MET A 268 -0.36 -3.94 17.72
N GLY A 269 -0.67 -2.69 17.38
CA GLY A 269 0.14 -1.53 17.77
C GLY A 269 0.21 -1.33 19.30
N LEU A 270 -0.90 -1.50 19.99
CA LEU A 270 -0.96 -1.42 21.47
C LEU A 270 -0.20 -2.57 22.14
N LEU A 271 -0.27 -3.79 21.58
CA LEU A 271 0.55 -4.91 22.04
C LEU A 271 2.04 -4.61 21.89
N GLY A 272 2.46 -4.01 20.78
CA GLY A 272 3.85 -3.57 20.59
C GLY A 272 4.27 -2.50 21.60
N LEU A 273 3.42 -1.51 21.85
CA LEU A 273 3.66 -0.49 22.87
C LEU A 273 3.77 -1.10 24.26
N MET A 274 2.85 -1.98 24.61
CA MET A 274 2.86 -2.69 25.91
C MET A 274 4.14 -3.50 26.10
N GLN A 275 4.61 -4.21 25.06
CA GLN A 275 5.86 -4.94 25.09
C GLN A 275 7.06 -4.04 25.44
N ILE A 276 7.17 -2.88 24.78
CA ILE A 276 8.25 -1.93 25.05
C ILE A 276 8.18 -1.43 26.50
N LEU A 277 6.99 -1.04 26.97
CA LEU A 277 6.81 -0.56 28.34
C LEU A 277 7.13 -1.63 29.39
N LEU A 278 6.69 -2.88 29.19
CA LEU A 278 6.99 -3.99 30.11
C LEU A 278 8.49 -4.30 30.14
N PHE A 279 9.16 -4.25 29.00
CA PHE A 279 10.60 -4.46 28.92
C PHE A 279 11.38 -3.35 29.65
N GLU A 280 11.08 -2.08 29.33
CA GLU A 280 11.79 -0.91 29.90
C GLU A 280 11.56 -0.73 31.40
N PHE A 281 10.31 -0.93 31.89
CA PHE A 281 9.99 -0.65 33.29
C PHE A 281 10.05 -1.87 34.20
N ALA A 282 9.91 -3.08 33.69
CA ALA A 282 9.82 -4.29 34.49
C ALA A 282 10.84 -5.38 34.09
N GLY A 283 11.60 -5.20 33.01
CA GLY A 283 12.50 -6.22 32.47
C GLY A 283 11.78 -7.47 31.96
N ILE A 284 10.46 -7.36 31.66
CA ILE A 284 9.63 -8.48 31.24
C ILE A 284 9.58 -8.53 29.71
N GLU A 285 10.14 -9.59 29.13
CA GLU A 285 10.02 -9.90 27.72
C GLU A 285 8.81 -10.80 27.48
N PHE A 286 7.70 -10.20 26.98
CA PHE A 286 6.42 -10.89 26.81
C PHE A 286 6.23 -11.50 25.41
N LEU A 287 6.68 -10.82 24.36
CA LEU A 287 6.43 -11.21 22.95
C LEU A 287 7.72 -11.28 22.10
N GLY A 288 8.90 -11.11 22.70
CA GLY A 288 10.13 -10.90 21.95
C GLY A 288 10.15 -9.56 21.19
N ASN A 289 11.21 -9.29 20.45
CA ASN A 289 11.39 -8.06 19.69
C ASN A 289 10.60 -8.07 18.37
N TYR A 290 9.27 -8.22 18.45
CA TYR A 290 8.42 -8.09 17.28
C TYR A 290 8.11 -6.63 17.02
N GLY A 291 8.40 -6.14 15.81
CA GLY A 291 8.14 -4.75 15.38
C GLY A 291 6.67 -4.38 15.27
N LEU A 292 5.85 -4.78 16.24
CA LEU A 292 4.40 -4.54 16.28
C LEU A 292 4.06 -3.07 16.51
N LEU A 293 4.95 -2.28 17.10
CA LEU A 293 4.73 -0.85 17.33
C LEU A 293 4.45 -0.08 16.02
N ASN A 294 5.01 -0.54 14.90
CA ASN A 294 4.76 0.06 13.58
C ASN A 294 3.25 0.10 13.24
N TRP A 295 2.47 -0.86 13.72
CA TRP A 295 1.03 -0.88 13.52
C TRP A 295 0.30 0.25 14.25
N LEU A 296 0.87 0.79 15.33
CA LEU A 296 0.31 1.98 16.00
C LEU A 296 0.38 3.21 15.10
N ILE A 297 1.50 3.38 14.37
CA ILE A 297 1.65 4.45 13.38
C ILE A 297 0.58 4.28 12.28
N TRP A 298 0.38 3.06 11.79
CA TRP A 298 -0.65 2.76 10.79
C TRP A 298 -2.06 3.02 11.33
N ALA A 299 -2.36 2.65 12.57
CA ALA A 299 -3.66 2.94 13.19
C ALA A 299 -3.90 4.46 13.30
N ILE A 300 -2.88 5.24 13.67
CA ILE A 300 -2.95 6.71 13.70
C ILE A 300 -3.22 7.27 12.30
N LEU A 301 -2.49 6.79 11.28
CA LEU A 301 -2.70 7.22 9.90
C LEU A 301 -4.11 6.86 9.39
N MET A 302 -4.60 5.65 9.69
CA MET A 302 -5.96 5.22 9.33
C MET A 302 -7.02 6.11 9.99
N PHE A 303 -6.82 6.51 11.23
CA PHE A 303 -7.78 7.32 11.97
C PHE A 303 -7.83 8.78 11.47
N PHE A 304 -6.68 9.43 11.37
CA PHE A 304 -6.61 10.87 11.11
C PHE A 304 -6.53 11.22 9.62
N VAL A 305 -5.87 10.40 8.80
CA VAL A 305 -5.56 10.75 7.39
C VAL A 305 -6.45 9.97 6.43
N ILE A 306 -6.44 8.62 6.52
CA ILE A 306 -7.12 7.74 5.58
C ILE A 306 -8.64 7.73 5.84
N ARG A 307 -9.04 7.92 7.10
CA ARG A 307 -10.39 7.72 7.67
C ARG A 307 -10.77 6.23 7.65
N ILE A 308 -11.54 5.79 8.64
CA ILE A 308 -11.87 4.36 8.78
C ILE A 308 -12.92 3.94 7.74
N GLU A 309 -13.90 4.80 7.48
CA GLU A 309 -15.02 4.48 6.61
C GLU A 309 -14.89 5.16 5.24
N HIS A 310 -15.28 4.44 4.20
CA HIS A 310 -15.36 4.98 2.85
C HIS A 310 -16.57 5.93 2.71
N PRO A 311 -16.42 7.09 2.04
CA PRO A 311 -17.56 7.96 1.75
C PRO A 311 -18.59 7.26 0.84
N PRO A 312 -19.89 7.52 1.01
CA PRO A 312 -20.92 6.83 0.25
C PRO A 312 -20.88 7.20 -1.23
N ILE A 313 -21.18 6.22 -2.09
CA ILE A 313 -21.46 6.40 -3.52
C ILE A 313 -22.90 5.98 -3.77
N TYR A 314 -23.66 6.87 -4.36
CA TYR A 314 -25.08 6.62 -4.72
C TYR A 314 -25.14 5.90 -6.07
N ASP A 315 -24.81 4.62 -6.08
CA ASP A 315 -24.91 3.73 -7.23
C ASP A 315 -25.57 2.42 -6.79
N PRO A 316 -26.82 2.14 -7.21
CA PRO A 316 -27.53 0.93 -6.82
C PRO A 316 -27.03 -0.32 -7.57
N GLU A 317 -26.28 -0.16 -8.68
CA GLU A 317 -25.90 -1.28 -9.51
C GLU A 317 -24.89 -2.20 -8.82
N PRO A 318 -25.16 -3.51 -8.74
CA PRO A 318 -24.17 -4.48 -8.25
C PRO A 318 -23.03 -4.65 -9.26
N LEU A 319 -21.86 -5.04 -8.76
CA LEU A 319 -20.74 -5.40 -9.62
C LEU A 319 -21.01 -6.72 -10.35
N ASP A 320 -20.52 -6.78 -11.58
CA ASP A 320 -20.60 -7.98 -12.42
C ASP A 320 -19.67 -9.10 -11.90
N LEU A 321 -19.87 -10.32 -12.44
CA LEU A 321 -19.13 -11.50 -12.00
C LEU A 321 -17.62 -11.38 -12.26
N LYS A 322 -17.20 -10.72 -13.35
CA LYS A 322 -15.79 -10.50 -13.67
C LYS A 322 -15.09 -9.69 -12.57
N ARG A 323 -15.72 -8.60 -12.10
CA ARG A 323 -15.17 -7.77 -11.03
C ARG A 323 -15.15 -8.50 -9.68
N LYS A 324 -16.16 -9.33 -9.41
CA LYS A 324 -16.15 -10.19 -8.21
C LYS A 324 -14.96 -11.17 -8.23
N PHE A 325 -14.65 -11.77 -9.39
CA PHE A 325 -13.47 -12.62 -9.55
C PHE A 325 -12.16 -11.84 -9.27
N TRP A 326 -12.02 -10.66 -9.84
CA TRP A 326 -10.86 -9.80 -9.56
C TRP A 326 -10.79 -9.34 -8.10
N GLY A 327 -11.93 -9.19 -7.42
CA GLY A 327 -11.98 -8.95 -5.97
C GLY A 327 -11.42 -10.12 -5.15
N VAL A 328 -11.71 -11.36 -5.55
CA VAL A 328 -11.09 -12.56 -4.95
C VAL A 328 -9.58 -12.58 -5.22
N PHE A 329 -9.15 -12.18 -6.41
CA PHE A 329 -7.73 -12.04 -6.72
C PHE A 329 -7.04 -10.96 -5.88
N ALA A 330 -7.70 -9.83 -5.61
CA ALA A 330 -7.19 -8.81 -4.68
C ALA A 330 -7.00 -9.38 -3.27
N LEU A 331 -7.94 -10.19 -2.78
CA LEU A 331 -7.80 -10.90 -1.51
C LEU A 331 -6.62 -11.88 -1.53
N PHE A 332 -6.43 -12.62 -2.63
CA PHE A 332 -5.25 -13.49 -2.81
C PHE A 332 -3.95 -12.68 -2.73
N MET A 333 -3.84 -11.56 -3.45
CA MET A 333 -2.67 -10.68 -3.39
C MET A 333 -2.43 -10.19 -1.96
N PHE A 334 -3.49 -9.76 -1.26
CA PHE A 334 -3.39 -9.33 0.14
C PHE A 334 -2.83 -10.43 1.04
N VAL A 335 -3.46 -11.60 1.06
CA VAL A 335 -3.08 -12.71 1.95
C VAL A 335 -1.65 -13.20 1.67
N THR A 336 -1.24 -13.27 0.41
CA THR A 336 0.09 -13.79 0.05
C THR A 336 1.21 -12.77 0.26
N SER A 337 0.90 -11.47 0.24
CA SER A 337 1.87 -10.39 0.43
C SER A 337 1.90 -9.82 1.85
N PHE A 338 0.88 -10.09 2.66
CA PHE A 338 0.78 -9.57 4.02
C PHE A 338 1.71 -10.31 4.97
N THR A 339 2.36 -9.56 5.85
CA THR A 339 3.05 -10.08 7.03
C THR A 339 2.60 -9.29 8.27
N PRO A 340 2.18 -9.99 9.35
CA PRO A 340 1.77 -9.29 10.57
C PRO A 340 2.95 -8.65 11.31
N VAL A 341 4.16 -9.10 11.05
CA VAL A 341 5.40 -8.59 11.67
C VAL A 341 6.35 -8.21 10.53
N PRO A 342 6.22 -6.98 9.97
CA PRO A 342 7.04 -6.58 8.83
C PRO A 342 8.54 -6.51 9.16
N PHE A 343 8.87 -6.13 10.38
CA PHE A 343 10.26 -5.97 10.84
C PHE A 343 10.41 -6.49 12.25
N THR A 344 11.59 -7.07 12.54
CA THR A 344 12.01 -7.53 13.88
C THR A 344 13.43 -7.05 14.18
N GLY A 345 13.86 -7.07 15.46
CA GLY A 345 15.23 -6.82 15.83
C GLY A 345 15.63 -5.34 15.90
N PHE A 346 14.69 -4.46 16.24
CA PHE A 346 14.97 -3.04 16.52
C PHE A 346 15.58 -2.87 17.90
#